data_ec9350929b42494c83ddde866ddceb1e
#
_entry.id   ec9350929b42494c83ddde866ddceb1e
#
_cell.length_a   1.000
_cell.length_b   1.000
_cell.length_c   1.000
_cell.angle_alpha   90.00
_cell.angle_beta   90.00
_cell.angle_gamma   90.00
#
_symmetry.space_group_name_H-M   'P 1'
#
loop_
_entity.id
_entity.type
_entity.pdbx_description
1 polymer ?
#
loop_
_entity_poly.entity_id
_entity_poly.type
_entity_poly.pdbx_seq_one_letter_code
_entity_poly.pdbx_strand_id
1 'polypeptide(L)'
;MSKRRSKPAIVQWLSARSDNRESRFIQVGNSLVLSHEFQDLGVGTRYLYLCMAMESGGKRDFTFPQKAAEKYGIKPSSLWRHIKELEAGKFIKVYSGKPTREPNQYEFCSQWKRP
;
A
#
# COMPACT_ATOMS: atom_id res chain seq x y z
N MET A 1 7.65 -28.23 6.98
CA MET A 1 7.64 -27.49 6.85
C MET A 1 7.40 -26.88 6.53
N SER A 2 7.38 -26.68 6.56
CA SER A 2 7.19 -25.78 6.34
C SER A 2 7.21 -25.14 6.04
N LYS A 3 7.29 -25.24 6.17
CA LYS A 3 7.31 -24.43 5.89
C LYS A 3 7.31 -23.62 5.39
N ARG A 4 7.14 -23.53 5.22
CA ARG A 4 7.09 -22.59 4.63
C ARG A 4 6.84 -21.74 4.47
N ARG A 5 7.20 -21.63 4.70
CA ARG A 5 6.62 -20.75 4.72
C ARG A 5 6.60 -19.88 3.98
N SER A 6 6.37 -20.15 3.56
CA SER A 6 6.41 -19.17 2.60
C SER A 6 6.23 -17.78 3.12
N LYS A 7 6.44 -16.87 2.27
CA LYS A 7 6.37 -15.50 2.62
C LYS A 7 4.95 -15.03 2.75
N PRO A 8 4.57 -14.47 3.85
CA PRO A 8 3.20 -14.06 4.03
C PRO A 8 2.82 -12.88 3.15
N ALA A 9 1.55 -12.77 2.86
CA ALA A 9 1.02 -11.60 2.21
C ALA A 9 1.19 -10.37 3.11
N ILE A 10 1.25 -9.20 2.50
CA ILE A 10 1.24 -7.95 3.25
C ILE A 10 0.00 -7.91 4.10
N VAL A 11 -1.14 -8.15 3.49
CA VAL A 11 -2.40 -8.43 4.12
C VAL A 11 -3.03 -9.53 3.30
N GLN A 12 -4.15 -10.04 3.75
CA GLN A 12 -4.74 -11.23 3.17
C GLN A 12 -4.97 -11.12 1.66
N TRP A 13 -5.25 -9.93 1.16
CA TRP A 13 -5.63 -9.71 -0.25
C TRP A 13 -4.53 -9.01 -1.05
N LEU A 14 -3.34 -8.88 -0.50
CA LEU A 14 -2.32 -8.07 -1.16
C LEU A 14 -0.94 -8.60 -0.79
N SER A 15 -0.13 -8.87 -1.80
CA SER A 15 1.26 -9.28 -1.56
C SER A 15 2.16 -8.70 -2.63
N ALA A 16 3.44 -8.65 -2.35
CA ALA A 16 4.45 -8.19 -3.28
C ALA A 16 5.62 -9.16 -3.22
N ARG A 17 6.20 -9.44 -4.37
CA ARG A 17 7.30 -10.37 -4.48
C ARG A 17 8.08 -10.10 -5.75
N SER A 18 9.19 -10.79 -5.92
CA SER A 18 9.96 -10.72 -7.14
C SER A 18 10.27 -12.14 -7.59
N ASP A 19 10.60 -12.28 -8.86
CA ASP A 19 11.05 -13.56 -9.39
C ASP A 19 12.09 -13.28 -10.47
N ASN A 20 12.47 -14.32 -11.22
CA ASN A 20 13.55 -14.16 -12.19
C ASN A 20 13.12 -13.49 -13.49
N ARG A 21 11.84 -13.16 -13.63
CA ARG A 21 11.36 -12.46 -14.80
C ARG A 21 11.00 -11.02 -14.53
N GLU A 22 10.69 -10.73 -13.27
CA GLU A 22 10.24 -9.40 -12.89
C GLU A 22 10.88 -9.06 -11.56
N SER A 23 11.51 -7.89 -11.49
CA SER A 23 12.19 -7.51 -10.26
C SER A 23 11.21 -7.36 -9.10
N ARG A 24 9.97 -7.01 -9.40
CA ARG A 24 8.96 -6.91 -8.36
C ARG A 24 7.57 -6.88 -8.98
N PHE A 25 6.65 -7.59 -8.38
CA PHE A 25 5.25 -7.54 -8.79
C PHE A 25 4.37 -7.73 -7.58
N ILE A 26 3.08 -7.37 -7.72
CA ILE A 26 2.13 -7.54 -6.64
C ILE A 26 1.03 -8.50 -7.09
N GLN A 27 0.40 -9.12 -6.10
CA GLN A 27 -0.78 -9.93 -6.31
C GLN A 27 -1.93 -9.28 -5.54
N VAL A 28 -3.06 -9.12 -6.21
CA VAL A 28 -4.20 -8.42 -5.64
C VAL A 28 -5.39 -9.37 -5.65
N GLY A 29 -5.99 -9.54 -4.48
CA GLY A 29 -7.10 -10.46 -4.34
C GLY A 29 -8.42 -9.87 -4.80
N ASN A 30 -9.31 -10.74 -5.23
CA ASN A 30 -10.66 -10.35 -5.60
C ASN A 30 -11.37 -9.64 -4.46
N SER A 31 -11.12 -10.08 -3.23
CA SER A 31 -11.83 -9.50 -2.10
C SER A 31 -11.56 -8.00 -1.96
N LEU A 32 -10.39 -7.55 -2.41
CA LEU A 32 -10.11 -6.13 -2.40
C LEU A 32 -10.79 -5.42 -3.58
N VAL A 33 -10.53 -5.92 -4.78
CA VAL A 33 -10.96 -5.23 -6.00
C VAL A 33 -12.48 -5.16 -6.10
N LEU A 34 -13.16 -6.18 -5.60
CA LEU A 34 -14.62 -6.23 -5.67
C LEU A 34 -15.31 -5.59 -4.47
N SER A 35 -14.56 -5.12 -3.48
CA SER A 35 -15.17 -4.51 -2.31
C SER A 35 -15.72 -3.13 -2.66
N HIS A 36 -16.86 -2.79 -2.06
CA HIS A 36 -17.40 -1.45 -2.20
C HIS A 36 -16.45 -0.40 -1.64
N GLU A 37 -15.81 -0.74 -0.55
CA GLU A 37 -14.88 0.18 0.11
C GLU A 37 -13.78 0.60 -0.83
N PHE A 38 -13.19 -0.35 -1.55
CA PHE A 38 -12.11 -0.03 -2.47
C PHE A 38 -12.64 0.70 -3.70
N GLN A 39 -13.79 0.29 -4.19
CA GLN A 39 -14.37 0.90 -5.38
C GLN A 39 -14.81 2.33 -5.14
N ASP A 40 -15.10 2.67 -3.89
CA ASP A 40 -15.48 4.04 -3.54
C ASP A 40 -14.29 4.99 -3.49
N LEU A 41 -13.07 4.47 -3.45
CA LEU A 41 -11.90 5.33 -3.52
C LEU A 41 -11.76 5.91 -4.91
N GLY A 42 -11.21 7.12 -4.99
CA GLY A 42 -10.87 7.68 -6.30
C GLY A 42 -9.85 6.80 -7.02
N VAL A 43 -9.86 6.88 -8.34
CA VAL A 43 -8.97 6.05 -9.15
C VAL A 43 -7.51 6.31 -8.79
N GLY A 44 -7.12 7.57 -8.60
CA GLY A 44 -5.75 7.88 -8.22
C GLY A 44 -5.36 7.32 -6.87
N THR A 45 -6.32 7.30 -5.96
CA THR A 45 -6.08 6.75 -4.63
C THR A 45 -5.89 5.24 -4.70
N ARG A 46 -6.68 4.56 -5.52
CA ARG A 46 -6.51 3.13 -5.72
C ARG A 46 -5.15 2.82 -6.32
N TYR A 47 -4.74 3.64 -7.29
CA TYR A 47 -3.41 3.48 -7.88
C TYR A 47 -2.31 3.65 -6.84
N LEU A 48 -2.44 4.67 -6.00
CA LEU A 48 -1.46 4.89 -4.94
C LEU A 48 -1.35 3.67 -4.02
N TYR A 49 -2.48 3.10 -3.66
CA TYR A 49 -2.49 1.92 -2.79
C TYR A 49 -1.65 0.79 -3.41
N LEU A 50 -1.83 0.56 -4.71
CA LEU A 50 -1.08 -0.48 -5.40
C LEU A 50 0.41 -0.13 -5.50
N CYS A 51 0.71 1.14 -5.72
CA CYS A 51 2.10 1.59 -5.77
C CYS A 51 2.79 1.42 -4.42
N MET A 52 2.06 1.69 -3.35
CA MET A 52 2.59 1.48 -2.00
C MET A 52 2.90 0.01 -1.77
N ALA A 53 2.04 -0.89 -2.24
CA ALA A 53 2.31 -2.32 -2.13
C ALA A 53 3.58 -2.68 -2.87
N MET A 54 3.74 -2.15 -4.07
CA MET A 54 4.92 -2.42 -4.86
C MET A 54 6.18 -1.92 -4.16
N GLU A 55 6.11 -0.70 -3.65
CA GLU A 55 7.27 -0.08 -3.02
C GLU A 55 7.63 -0.74 -1.70
N SER A 56 6.64 -1.25 -0.98
CA SER A 56 6.86 -1.89 0.31
C SER A 56 7.68 -3.17 0.19
N GLY A 57 7.64 -3.80 -0.98
CA GLY A 57 8.36 -5.04 -1.18
C GLY A 57 7.84 -6.20 -0.35
N GLY A 58 6.60 -6.15 0.06
CA GLY A 58 5.98 -7.21 0.83
C GLY A 58 5.93 -6.95 2.31
N LYS A 59 6.40 -5.80 2.76
CA LYS A 59 6.36 -5.46 4.18
C LYS A 59 5.08 -4.72 4.51
N ARG A 60 4.56 -4.97 5.70
CA ARG A 60 3.38 -4.26 6.15
C ARG A 60 3.68 -2.80 6.49
N ASP A 61 4.85 -2.56 7.07
CA ASP A 61 5.31 -1.21 7.40
C ASP A 61 6.24 -0.72 6.31
N PHE A 62 6.07 0.52 5.91
CA PHE A 62 6.87 1.03 4.80
C PHE A 62 6.91 2.55 4.82
N THR A 63 7.78 3.13 4.01
CA THR A 63 7.78 4.56 3.73
C THR A 63 7.40 4.76 2.28
N PHE A 64 6.90 5.95 1.98
CA PHE A 64 6.55 6.29 0.60
C PHE A 64 6.86 7.77 0.39
N PRO A 65 8.16 8.11 0.27
CA PRO A 65 8.54 9.50 0.14
C PRO A 65 8.15 10.05 -1.22
N GLN A 66 8.30 11.36 -1.34
CA GLN A 66 7.95 12.03 -2.58
C GLN A 66 8.68 11.46 -3.80
N LYS A 67 9.92 11.04 -3.60
CA LYS A 67 10.69 10.41 -4.67
C LYS A 67 10.01 9.15 -5.18
N ALA A 68 9.46 8.35 -4.27
CA ALA A 68 8.74 7.16 -4.68
C ALA A 68 7.50 7.54 -5.48
N ALA A 69 6.77 8.56 -5.01
CA ALA A 69 5.59 9.01 -5.74
C ALA A 69 5.95 9.43 -7.16
N GLU A 70 7.05 10.14 -7.30
CA GLU A 70 7.49 10.58 -8.63
C GLU A 70 7.80 9.40 -9.53
N LYS A 71 8.43 8.39 -8.97
CA LYS A 71 8.77 7.18 -9.73
C LYS A 71 7.53 6.53 -10.33
N TYR A 72 6.43 6.58 -9.63
CA TYR A 72 5.18 5.98 -10.09
C TYR A 72 4.28 6.97 -10.82
N GLY A 73 4.76 8.18 -11.06
CA GLY A 73 3.98 9.16 -11.79
C GLY A 73 2.89 9.85 -10.99
N ILE A 74 2.99 9.84 -9.67
CA ILE A 74 2.01 10.47 -8.80
C ILE A 74 2.48 11.88 -8.49
N LYS A 75 1.65 12.86 -8.80
CA LYS A 75 2.01 14.26 -8.58
C LYS A 75 2.04 14.60 -7.09
N PRO A 76 3.04 15.37 -6.66
CA PRO A 76 3.10 15.78 -5.26
C PRO A 76 1.83 16.47 -4.78
N SER A 77 1.22 17.26 -5.64
CA SER A 77 0.01 17.99 -5.26
C SER A 77 -1.17 17.08 -4.98
N SER A 78 -1.13 15.86 -5.53
CA SER A 78 -2.21 14.89 -5.32
C SER A 78 -1.88 13.86 -4.24
N LEU A 79 -0.59 13.66 -3.98
CA LEU A 79 -0.14 12.59 -3.12
C LEU A 79 -0.79 12.63 -1.74
N TRP A 80 -0.72 13.79 -1.10
CA TRP A 80 -1.22 13.90 0.27
C TRP A 80 -2.73 13.69 0.33
N ARG A 81 -3.45 14.17 -0.68
CA ARG A 81 -4.89 13.97 -0.73
C ARG A 81 -5.24 12.49 -0.82
N HIS A 82 -4.50 11.75 -1.66
CA HIS A 82 -4.73 10.31 -1.78
C HIS A 82 -4.37 9.58 -0.49
N ILE A 83 -3.29 9.99 0.15
CA ILE A 83 -2.90 9.39 1.43
C ILE A 83 -4.00 9.58 2.46
N LYS A 84 -4.55 10.77 2.53
CA LYS A 84 -5.59 11.05 3.51
C LYS A 84 -6.85 10.24 3.22
N GLU A 85 -7.14 10.03 1.96
CA GLU A 85 -8.30 9.22 1.60
C GLU A 85 -8.10 7.77 2.02
N LEU A 86 -6.89 7.23 1.81
CA LEU A 86 -6.59 5.87 2.25
C LEU A 86 -6.65 5.75 3.77
N GLU A 87 -6.14 6.75 4.46
CA GLU A 87 -6.18 6.74 5.92
C GLU A 87 -7.62 6.81 6.43
N ALA A 88 -8.41 7.69 5.85
CA ALA A 88 -9.81 7.84 6.26
C ALA A 88 -10.59 6.55 6.03
N GLY A 89 -10.28 5.85 4.96
CA GLY A 89 -10.94 4.58 4.66
C GLY A 89 -10.37 3.39 5.42
N LYS A 90 -9.35 3.62 6.23
CA LYS A 90 -8.73 2.61 7.08
C LYS A 90 -8.00 1.53 6.28
N PHE A 91 -7.47 1.93 5.13
CA PHE A 91 -6.62 1.05 4.33
C PHE A 91 -5.17 1.10 4.80
N ILE A 92 -4.76 2.25 5.33
CA ILE A 92 -3.43 2.42 5.89
C ILE A 92 -3.51 3.22 7.18
N LYS A 93 -2.48 3.08 8.01
CA LYS A 93 -2.24 3.96 9.13
C LYS A 93 -1.06 4.85 8.78
N VAL A 94 -1.08 6.08 9.25
CA VAL A 94 -0.05 7.05 8.96
C VAL A 94 0.61 7.46 10.27
N TYR A 95 1.94 7.33 10.33
CA TYR A 95 2.73 7.75 11.48
C TYR A 95 3.64 8.87 11.01
N SER A 96 3.43 10.07 11.55
CA SER A 96 4.17 11.23 11.13
C SER A 96 5.63 11.14 11.54
N GLY A 97 6.52 11.60 10.66
CA GLY A 97 7.93 11.66 10.97
C GLY A 97 8.35 12.88 11.76
N LYS A 98 7.42 13.79 11.99
CA LYS A 98 7.71 14.94 12.84
C LYS A 98 7.78 14.51 14.29
N PRO A 99 8.55 15.14 15.09
CA PRO A 99 9.48 16.24 14.81
C PRO A 99 10.88 15.79 14.42
N THR A 100 11.07 14.51 14.14
CA THR A 100 12.38 13.96 13.87
C THR A 100 12.88 14.25 12.47
N ARG A 101 12.05 14.79 11.62
CA ARG A 101 12.34 15.07 10.22
C ARG A 101 12.51 13.84 9.37
N GLU A 102 12.15 12.71 9.89
CA GLU A 102 12.14 11.49 9.09
C GLU A 102 10.88 11.45 8.24
N PRO A 103 10.92 10.70 7.14
CA PRO A 103 9.70 10.55 6.34
C PRO A 103 8.59 9.89 7.15
N ASN A 104 7.36 10.15 6.75
CA ASN A 104 6.24 9.48 7.37
C ASN A 104 6.37 7.97 7.20
N GLN A 105 5.90 7.27 8.22
CA GLN A 105 5.80 5.82 8.16
C GLN A 105 4.35 5.44 7.90
N TYR A 106 4.16 4.37 7.17
CA TYR A 106 2.84 3.88 6.84
C TYR A 106 2.74 2.41 7.18
N GLU A 107 1.54 1.98 7.49
CA GLU A 107 1.28 0.57 7.77
C GLU A 107 0.01 0.16 7.05
N PHE A 108 0.07 -0.96 6.32
CA PHE A 108 -1.14 -1.51 5.73
C PHE A 108 -2.05 -2.01 6.83
N CYS A 109 -3.34 -1.79 6.64
CA CYS A 109 -4.32 -2.00 7.69
C CYS A 109 -5.49 -2.80 7.10
N SER A 110 -6.10 -3.64 7.91
CA SER A 110 -7.24 -4.43 7.45
C SER A 110 -8.58 -3.92 7.96
N GLN A 111 -8.57 -2.78 8.62
CA GLN A 111 -9.79 -2.29 9.27
C GLN A 111 -10.84 -1.78 8.28
N TRP A 112 -10.45 -1.53 7.02
CA TRP A 112 -11.42 -1.13 6.02
C TRP A 112 -12.41 -2.25 5.73
N LYS A 113 -11.97 -3.48 5.95
CA LYS A 113 -12.79 -4.65 5.65
C LYS A 113 -13.65 -5.00 6.84
N ARG A 114 -14.94 -4.92 6.65
CA ARG A 114 -15.85 -5.21 7.73
C ARG A 114 -16.21 -6.67 7.77
N PRO A 115 -16.46 -7.19 8.95
CA PRO A 115 -16.85 -8.59 9.07
C PRO A 115 -18.19 -8.86 8.42
#